data_642fabed7122e703a6b2cdd64ec13c6f
#
_entry.id   642fabed7122e703a6b2cdd64ec13c6f
#
_cell.length_a   1.000
_cell.length_b   1.000
_cell.length_c   1.000
_cell.angle_alpha   90.00
_cell.angle_beta   90.00
_cell.angle_gamma   90.00
#
_symmetry.space_group_name_H-M   'P 1'
#
loop_
_entity.id
_entity.type
_entity.pdbx_description
1 polymer ?
#
loop_
_entity_poly.entity_id
_entity_poly.type
_entity_poly.pdbx_seq_one_letter_code
_entity_poly.pdbx_strand_id
1 'polypeptide(L)'
;MNTINRLEMVDGDSRIAVSAIRTPRPARRCSPSPRPYPLAPASSGFTLIEILVVVVILGILAAIVVPRVMDRPGEARITRAKQDIQGVVTALSLYKLDNFRYPSNEQGLEALTAKPAGQPQAPNWKGPYLDRLPKDPWNHPYQYQQPGQHGEIDIYSYGADNKPGGDGEAADVGNWGD
;
A
#
# COMPACT_ATOMS: atom_id res chain seq x y z
N MET A 1 10.49 25.01 -44.66
CA MET A 1 9.82 26.09 -45.41
C MET A 1 9.95 27.32 -44.53
N ASN A 2 10.98 28.05 -44.86
CA ASN A 2 10.99 29.41 -45.49
C ASN A 2 10.51 30.48 -44.50
N THR A 3 11.14 31.61 -44.28
CA THR A 3 12.05 32.46 -45.08
C THR A 3 12.41 33.65 -44.19
N ILE A 4 13.69 33.94 -43.94
CA ILE A 4 14.52 34.96 -44.56
C ILE A 4 14.15 36.44 -44.29
N ASN A 5 15.18 37.13 -43.74
CA ASN A 5 15.65 38.46 -44.10
C ASN A 5 14.82 39.68 -43.74
N ARG A 6 15.44 40.78 -43.28
CA ARG A 6 16.31 41.62 -44.09
C ARG A 6 17.00 42.69 -43.24
N LEU A 7 18.27 42.84 -43.51
CA LEU A 7 19.05 44.06 -43.24
C LEU A 7 18.47 45.26 -43.98
N GLU A 8 18.56 46.44 -43.41
CA GLU A 8 18.85 47.64 -44.20
C GLU A 8 19.67 48.65 -43.41
N MET A 9 20.74 48.97 -44.05
CA MET A 9 21.74 49.94 -43.73
C MET A 9 21.44 51.21 -44.56
N VAL A 10 21.54 52.41 -43.99
CA VAL A 10 21.79 53.67 -44.75
C VAL A 10 22.43 54.67 -43.77
N ASP A 11 23.57 54.95 -43.98
CA ASP A 11 24.46 56.01 -44.38
C ASP A 11 24.09 57.44 -44.05
N GLY A 12 25.15 58.14 -43.59
CA GLY A 12 25.45 59.49 -44.02
C GLY A 12 25.18 60.65 -43.05
N ASP A 13 26.05 61.22 -42.42
CA ASP A 13 26.87 62.33 -42.93
C ASP A 13 27.60 63.09 -41.80
N SER A 14 28.76 63.47 -42.11
CA SER A 14 29.76 64.18 -41.34
C SER A 14 29.30 65.58 -40.93
N ARG A 15 29.54 65.99 -39.67
CA ARG A 15 30.02 67.40 -39.39
C ARG A 15 30.83 67.41 -38.08
N ILE A 16 32.08 67.75 -38.25
CA ILE A 16 33.06 68.05 -37.22
C ILE A 16 32.69 69.42 -36.58
N ALA A 17 32.48 69.47 -35.30
CA ALA A 17 32.50 70.67 -34.50
C ALA A 17 33.48 70.49 -33.32
N VAL A 18 34.62 71.17 -33.48
CA VAL A 18 35.61 71.30 -32.41
C VAL A 18 35.08 72.38 -31.42
N SER A 19 34.87 71.96 -30.17
CA SER A 19 34.66 72.94 -29.09
C SER A 19 35.15 72.43 -27.75
N ALA A 20 36.14 73.13 -27.29
CA ALA A 20 36.53 73.42 -25.91
C ALA A 20 36.75 72.23 -24.94
N ILE A 21 38.02 72.00 -24.72
CA ILE A 21 38.56 71.24 -23.57
C ILE A 21 38.20 72.03 -22.28
N ARG A 22 37.22 71.52 -21.54
CA ARG A 22 36.96 71.91 -20.15
C ARG A 22 37.59 70.84 -19.26
N THR A 23 38.64 71.20 -18.53
CA THR A 23 39.29 70.40 -17.53
C THR A 23 38.29 70.02 -16.41
N PRO A 24 38.06 68.70 -16.08
CA PRO A 24 37.22 68.37 -14.96
C PRO A 24 37.94 68.59 -13.64
N ARG A 25 37.25 69.29 -12.72
CA ARG A 25 37.63 69.40 -11.31
C ARG A 25 37.75 68.02 -10.69
N PRO A 26 38.73 67.79 -9.80
CA PRO A 26 38.82 66.49 -9.08
C PRO A 26 37.59 66.32 -8.17
N ALA A 27 36.82 65.29 -8.43
CA ALA A 27 35.71 64.88 -7.58
C ALA A 27 36.27 64.43 -6.20
N ARG A 28 35.76 65.05 -5.16
CA ARG A 28 36.04 64.66 -3.77
C ARG A 28 35.62 63.20 -3.64
N ARG A 29 36.55 62.28 -3.27
CA ARG A 29 36.24 60.87 -2.88
C ARG A 29 35.37 60.95 -1.64
N CYS A 30 34.08 60.68 -1.81
CA CYS A 30 33.23 60.28 -0.71
C CYS A 30 33.71 58.90 -0.25
N SER A 31 34.24 58.80 0.95
CA SER A 31 34.52 57.53 1.59
C SER A 31 33.18 56.83 1.81
N PRO A 32 32.99 55.57 1.35
CA PRO A 32 31.79 54.84 1.67
C PRO A 32 31.74 54.59 3.19
N SER A 33 30.64 55.00 3.83
CA SER A 33 30.38 54.66 5.23
C SER A 33 30.32 53.15 5.38
N PRO A 34 30.88 52.58 6.46
CA PRO A 34 30.79 51.15 6.70
C PRO A 34 29.31 50.78 6.84
N ARG A 35 28.83 49.92 5.93
CA ARG A 35 27.52 49.30 6.07
C ARG A 35 27.53 48.40 7.30
N PRO A 36 26.54 48.53 8.19
CA PRO A 36 26.40 47.54 9.25
C PRO A 36 26.17 46.16 8.64
N TYR A 37 27.08 45.25 8.88
CA TYR A 37 26.90 43.84 8.49
C TYR A 37 25.71 43.26 9.28
N PRO A 38 24.71 42.65 8.64
CA PRO A 38 23.66 41.95 9.37
C PRO A 38 24.33 40.88 10.24
N LEU A 39 24.13 40.93 11.54
CA LEU A 39 24.53 39.87 12.46
C LEU A 39 23.86 38.58 12.00
N ALA A 40 24.66 37.62 11.57
CA ALA A 40 24.13 36.27 11.26
C ALA A 40 23.37 35.76 12.48
N PRO A 41 22.16 35.18 12.29
CA PRO A 41 21.44 34.59 13.40
C PRO A 41 22.36 33.54 14.07
N ALA A 42 22.52 33.66 15.37
CA ALA A 42 23.27 32.68 16.15
C ALA A 42 22.56 31.32 15.97
N SER A 43 23.21 30.37 15.34
CA SER A 43 22.74 29.00 15.30
C SER A 43 22.74 28.45 16.72
N SER A 44 21.54 28.38 17.33
CA SER A 44 21.36 27.71 18.60
C SER A 44 21.55 26.21 18.38
N GLY A 45 22.65 25.67 18.87
CA GLY A 45 22.86 24.23 18.93
C GLY A 45 21.95 23.61 20.00
N PHE A 46 21.48 22.39 19.76
CA PHE A 46 20.73 21.62 20.77
C PHE A 46 21.60 21.31 21.98
N THR A 47 21.01 21.41 23.15
CA THR A 47 21.69 21.01 24.38
C THR A 47 21.64 19.49 24.55
N LEU A 48 22.67 18.91 25.17
CA LEU A 48 22.72 17.48 25.44
C LEU A 48 21.51 17.03 26.28
N ILE A 49 21.07 17.85 27.25
CA ILE A 49 19.92 17.56 28.10
C ILE A 49 18.62 17.53 27.29
N GLU A 50 18.46 18.39 26.29
CA GLU A 50 17.29 18.47 25.46
C GLU A 50 17.10 17.17 24.65
N ILE A 51 18.19 16.67 24.04
CA ILE A 51 18.15 15.39 23.34
C ILE A 51 17.91 14.23 24.30
N LEU A 52 18.53 14.26 25.49
CA LEU A 52 18.35 13.20 26.50
C LEU A 52 16.89 13.10 26.94
N VAL A 53 16.23 14.22 27.23
CA VAL A 53 14.81 14.26 27.63
C VAL A 53 13.94 13.72 26.50
N VAL A 54 14.16 14.12 25.26
CA VAL A 54 13.40 13.64 24.09
C VAL A 54 13.54 12.12 23.94
N VAL A 55 14.75 11.57 24.03
CA VAL A 55 14.97 10.12 23.90
C VAL A 55 14.30 9.34 25.03
N VAL A 56 14.31 9.86 26.26
CA VAL A 56 13.62 9.23 27.39
C VAL A 56 12.10 9.22 27.16
N ILE A 57 11.51 10.34 26.75
CA ILE A 57 10.07 10.41 26.46
C ILE A 57 9.68 9.46 25.30
N LEU A 58 10.45 9.45 24.21
CA LEU A 58 10.22 8.54 23.10
C LEU A 58 10.36 7.08 23.52
N GLY A 59 11.29 6.75 24.39
CA GLY A 59 11.47 5.41 24.96
C GLY A 59 10.25 4.94 25.76
N ILE A 60 9.69 5.81 26.60
CA ILE A 60 8.47 5.51 27.37
C ILE A 60 7.28 5.32 26.45
N LEU A 61 7.10 6.21 25.47
CA LEU A 61 5.99 6.12 24.51
C LEU A 61 6.11 4.86 23.63
N ALA A 62 7.32 4.53 23.18
CA ALA A 62 7.58 3.33 22.40
C ALA A 62 7.21 2.05 23.18
N ALA A 63 7.51 1.98 24.47
CA ALA A 63 7.18 0.82 25.31
C ALA A 63 5.68 0.55 25.41
N ILE A 64 4.84 1.58 25.28
CA ILE A 64 3.37 1.46 25.33
C ILE A 64 2.77 1.18 23.95
N VAL A 65 3.32 1.78 22.89
CA VAL A 65 2.74 1.73 21.54
C VAL A 65 3.12 0.45 20.79
N VAL A 66 4.38 -0.01 20.91
CA VAL A 66 4.88 -1.17 20.18
C VAL A 66 4.05 -2.45 20.39
N PRO A 67 3.67 -2.85 21.64
CA PRO A 67 2.89 -4.08 21.83
C PRO A 67 1.51 -4.03 21.15
N ARG A 68 0.86 -2.88 21.13
CA ARG A 68 -0.50 -2.72 20.55
C ARG A 68 -0.54 -2.78 19.01
N VAL A 69 0.59 -2.54 18.36
CA VAL A 69 0.67 -2.54 16.87
C VAL A 69 1.03 -3.93 16.35
N MET A 70 1.68 -4.76 17.15
CA MET A 70 2.12 -6.10 16.73
C MET A 70 0.99 -7.12 16.58
N ASP A 71 -0.13 -6.97 17.28
CA ASP A 71 -1.27 -7.90 17.21
C ASP A 71 -2.22 -7.62 16.02
N ARG A 72 -2.20 -6.41 15.48
CA ARG A 72 -3.08 -6.02 14.35
C ARG A 72 -2.93 -6.82 13.06
N PRO A 73 -1.73 -7.23 12.64
CA PRO A 73 -1.59 -8.09 11.46
C PRO A 73 -2.27 -9.45 11.59
N GLY A 74 -2.32 -10.02 12.79
CA GLY A 74 -2.98 -11.29 13.07
C GLY A 74 -4.49 -11.22 12.90
N GLU A 75 -5.13 -10.22 13.51
CA GLU A 75 -6.57 -9.97 13.37
C GLU A 75 -6.97 -9.73 11.90
N ALA A 76 -6.13 -9.00 11.15
CA ALA A 76 -6.37 -8.75 9.74
C ALA A 76 -6.32 -10.05 8.90
N ARG A 77 -5.42 -10.99 9.23
CA ARG A 77 -5.35 -12.30 8.58
C ARG A 77 -6.59 -13.13 8.88
N ILE A 78 -7.02 -13.21 10.14
CA ILE A 78 -8.24 -13.91 10.52
C ILE A 78 -9.46 -13.34 9.79
N THR A 79 -9.59 -12.00 9.75
CA THR A 79 -10.68 -11.32 9.04
C THR A 79 -10.66 -11.66 7.54
N ARG A 80 -9.49 -11.69 6.92
CA ARG A 80 -9.35 -12.09 5.53
C ARG A 80 -9.75 -13.55 5.32
N ALA A 81 -9.32 -14.47 6.18
CA ALA A 81 -9.72 -15.87 6.10
C ALA A 81 -11.24 -16.03 6.16
N LYS A 82 -11.92 -15.32 7.07
CA LYS A 82 -13.38 -15.31 7.15
C LYS A 82 -14.03 -14.84 5.85
N GLN A 83 -13.50 -13.76 5.24
CA GLN A 83 -14.01 -13.23 3.97
C GLN A 83 -13.80 -14.22 2.81
N ASP A 84 -12.65 -14.84 2.72
CA ASP A 84 -12.34 -15.84 1.70
C ASP A 84 -13.28 -17.05 1.84
N ILE A 85 -13.51 -17.53 3.07
CA ILE A 85 -14.46 -18.63 3.37
C ILE A 85 -15.88 -18.25 2.92
N GLN A 86 -16.36 -17.04 3.21
CA GLN A 86 -17.69 -16.59 2.77
C GLN A 86 -17.79 -16.56 1.23
N GLY A 87 -16.73 -16.17 0.54
CA GLY A 87 -16.64 -16.23 -0.92
C GLY A 87 -16.79 -17.68 -1.44
N VAL A 88 -16.08 -18.63 -0.81
CA VAL A 88 -16.16 -20.05 -1.15
C VAL A 88 -17.54 -20.63 -0.84
N VAL A 89 -18.15 -20.30 0.31
CA VAL A 89 -19.54 -20.70 0.66
C VAL A 89 -20.53 -20.21 -0.38
N THR A 90 -20.38 -18.97 -0.85
CA THR A 90 -21.24 -18.42 -1.89
C THR A 90 -21.11 -19.20 -3.20
N ALA A 91 -19.89 -19.51 -3.62
CA ALA A 91 -19.64 -20.31 -4.82
C ALA A 91 -20.19 -21.75 -4.69
N LEU A 92 -20.09 -22.37 -3.52
CA LEU A 92 -20.68 -23.68 -3.23
C LEU A 92 -22.20 -23.62 -3.26
N SER A 93 -22.81 -22.53 -2.81
CA SER A 93 -24.25 -22.33 -2.88
C SER A 93 -24.74 -22.23 -4.33
N LEU A 94 -23.98 -21.54 -5.20
CA LEU A 94 -24.27 -21.50 -6.65
C LEU A 94 -24.12 -22.89 -7.29
N TYR A 95 -23.07 -23.64 -6.93
CA TYR A 95 -22.90 -25.01 -7.38
C TYR A 95 -24.08 -25.89 -6.96
N LYS A 96 -24.54 -25.80 -5.68
CA LYS A 96 -25.71 -26.51 -5.17
C LYS A 96 -26.99 -26.11 -5.92
N LEU A 97 -27.16 -24.84 -6.24
CA LEU A 97 -28.30 -24.35 -6.97
C LEU A 97 -28.42 -25.00 -8.36
N ASP A 98 -27.29 -25.14 -9.07
CA ASP A 98 -27.26 -25.75 -10.40
C ASP A 98 -27.38 -27.29 -10.34
N ASN A 99 -26.67 -27.94 -9.41
CA ASN A 99 -26.53 -29.39 -9.37
C ASN A 99 -27.39 -30.06 -8.29
N PHE A 100 -28.18 -29.28 -7.51
CA PHE A 100 -29.10 -29.74 -6.44
C PHE A 100 -28.38 -30.42 -5.26
N ARG A 101 -27.07 -30.30 -5.17
CA ARG A 101 -26.22 -30.83 -4.11
C ARG A 101 -24.88 -30.14 -4.04
N TYR A 102 -24.19 -30.27 -2.94
CA TYR A 102 -22.79 -29.87 -2.82
C TYR A 102 -21.85 -30.89 -3.48
N PRO A 103 -20.62 -30.48 -3.83
CA PRO A 103 -19.57 -31.43 -4.24
C PRO A 103 -19.33 -32.48 -3.16
N SER A 104 -18.95 -33.69 -3.56
CA SER A 104 -18.49 -34.69 -2.58
C SER A 104 -17.11 -34.32 -2.03
N ASN A 105 -16.71 -34.96 -0.90
CA ASN A 105 -15.36 -34.75 -0.34
C ASN A 105 -14.26 -35.11 -1.35
N GLU A 106 -14.50 -36.10 -2.22
CA GLU A 106 -13.55 -36.51 -3.26
C GLU A 106 -13.45 -35.47 -4.38
N GLN A 107 -14.55 -34.77 -4.68
CA GLN A 107 -14.60 -33.70 -5.66
C GLN A 107 -13.97 -32.40 -5.11
N GLY A 108 -14.07 -32.21 -3.82
CA GLY A 108 -13.45 -31.09 -3.12
C GLY A 108 -13.89 -29.72 -3.63
N LEU A 109 -13.12 -28.72 -3.27
CA LEU A 109 -13.31 -27.35 -3.73
C LEU A 109 -12.91 -27.18 -5.21
N GLU A 110 -12.15 -28.10 -5.78
CA GLU A 110 -11.75 -28.09 -7.20
C GLU A 110 -12.96 -28.11 -8.14
N ALA A 111 -14.08 -28.70 -7.70
CA ALA A 111 -15.35 -28.69 -8.41
C ALA A 111 -15.89 -27.27 -8.68
N LEU A 112 -15.42 -26.25 -7.98
CA LEU A 112 -15.80 -24.85 -8.19
C LEU A 112 -15.03 -24.22 -9.35
N THR A 113 -13.83 -24.69 -9.66
CA THR A 113 -12.99 -24.13 -10.73
C THR A 113 -13.06 -24.94 -12.02
N ALA A 114 -13.30 -26.23 -11.93
CA ALA A 114 -13.41 -27.12 -13.07
C ALA A 114 -14.54 -28.13 -12.88
N LYS A 115 -15.14 -28.60 -13.99
CA LYS A 115 -16.18 -29.60 -13.96
C LYS A 115 -15.60 -30.91 -13.38
N PRO A 116 -16.16 -31.43 -12.26
CA PRO A 116 -15.65 -32.66 -11.66
C PRO A 116 -15.87 -33.85 -12.58
N ALA A 117 -14.87 -34.73 -12.69
CA ALA A 117 -14.89 -35.91 -13.54
C ALA A 117 -15.44 -37.18 -12.82
N GLY A 118 -15.53 -37.14 -11.48
CA GLY A 118 -15.89 -38.30 -10.65
C GLY A 118 -17.39 -38.44 -10.38
N GLN A 119 -17.73 -39.44 -9.57
CA GLN A 119 -19.06 -39.58 -9.00
C GLN A 119 -19.16 -38.80 -7.68
N PRO A 120 -20.36 -38.25 -7.42
CA PRO A 120 -21.55 -38.16 -8.25
C PRO A 120 -21.39 -37.14 -9.41
N GLN A 121 -21.85 -37.51 -10.60
CA GLN A 121 -21.71 -36.64 -11.76
C GLN A 121 -22.44 -35.28 -11.56
N ALA A 122 -21.86 -34.19 -12.07
CA ALA A 122 -22.47 -32.86 -12.08
C ALA A 122 -22.93 -32.50 -13.52
N PRO A 123 -24.07 -33.02 -13.99
CA PRO A 123 -24.52 -32.82 -15.37
C PRO A 123 -24.88 -31.37 -15.66
N ASN A 124 -25.37 -30.66 -14.64
CA ASN A 124 -25.83 -29.28 -14.75
C ASN A 124 -24.73 -28.26 -14.35
N TRP A 125 -23.48 -28.69 -14.29
CA TRP A 125 -22.38 -27.80 -13.95
C TRP A 125 -22.26 -26.66 -14.99
N LYS A 126 -22.38 -25.41 -14.53
CA LYS A 126 -22.33 -24.19 -15.36
C LYS A 126 -21.10 -23.31 -15.08
N GLY A 127 -20.26 -23.74 -14.13
CA GLY A 127 -19.08 -22.97 -13.74
C GLY A 127 -18.10 -22.64 -14.86
N PRO A 128 -16.97 -22.03 -14.55
CA PRO A 128 -16.39 -21.98 -13.20
C PRO A 128 -17.17 -21.02 -12.26
N TYR A 129 -17.34 -21.45 -11.01
CA TYR A 129 -17.95 -20.66 -9.94
C TYR A 129 -16.93 -19.78 -9.21
N LEU A 130 -15.64 -20.16 -9.31
CA LEU A 130 -14.48 -19.40 -8.90
C LEU A 130 -13.42 -19.49 -9.99
N ASP A 131 -12.75 -18.38 -10.27
CA ASP A 131 -11.64 -18.36 -11.23
C ASP A 131 -10.46 -19.18 -10.74
N ARG A 132 -10.23 -19.17 -9.43
CA ARG A 132 -9.18 -19.95 -8.75
C ARG A 132 -9.58 -20.19 -7.30
N LEU A 133 -9.09 -21.28 -6.74
CA LEU A 133 -9.23 -21.54 -5.29
C LEU A 133 -8.34 -20.56 -4.51
N PRO A 134 -8.88 -19.85 -3.54
CA PRO A 134 -8.09 -19.03 -2.65
C PRO A 134 -7.24 -19.92 -1.75
N LYS A 135 -6.09 -19.40 -1.33
CA LYS A 135 -5.34 -19.91 -0.19
C LYS A 135 -5.60 -19.01 0.99
N ASP A 136 -5.50 -19.58 2.18
CA ASP A 136 -5.62 -18.83 3.40
C ASP A 136 -4.48 -17.81 3.56
N PRO A 137 -4.57 -16.85 4.49
CA PRO A 137 -3.54 -15.83 4.72
C PRO A 137 -2.18 -16.37 5.17
N TRP A 138 -2.11 -17.63 5.56
CA TRP A 138 -0.87 -18.34 5.93
C TRP A 138 -0.36 -19.24 4.81
N ASN A 139 -1.00 -19.18 3.61
CA ASN A 139 -0.62 -19.89 2.38
C ASN A 139 -0.95 -21.39 2.38
N HIS A 140 -1.89 -21.85 3.22
CA HIS A 140 -2.43 -23.19 3.24
C HIS A 140 -3.72 -23.28 2.39
N PRO A 141 -4.09 -24.47 1.89
CA PRO A 141 -5.38 -24.70 1.25
C PRO A 141 -6.50 -24.74 2.31
N TYR A 142 -7.67 -24.19 1.98
CA TYR A 142 -8.86 -24.36 2.79
C TYR A 142 -9.30 -25.81 2.79
N GLN A 143 -9.77 -26.27 3.95
CA GLN A 143 -10.34 -27.59 4.13
C GLN A 143 -11.83 -27.58 3.79
N TYR A 144 -12.34 -28.70 3.29
CA TYR A 144 -13.72 -28.88 2.93
C TYR A 144 -14.24 -30.22 3.46
N GLN A 145 -15.41 -30.21 4.07
CA GLN A 145 -16.08 -31.42 4.56
C GLN A 145 -17.56 -31.40 4.21
N GLN A 146 -18.03 -32.51 3.62
CA GLN A 146 -19.43 -32.74 3.30
C GLN A 146 -19.80 -34.23 3.62
N PRO A 147 -20.75 -34.50 4.52
CA PRO A 147 -21.47 -33.51 5.35
C PRO A 147 -20.57 -32.84 6.37
N GLY A 148 -20.86 -31.58 6.70
CA GLY A 148 -20.15 -30.84 7.74
C GLY A 148 -20.51 -31.32 9.13
N GLN A 149 -19.71 -30.99 10.13
CA GLN A 149 -19.98 -31.22 11.54
C GLN A 149 -20.83 -30.11 12.15
N HIS A 150 -20.70 -28.89 11.61
CA HIS A 150 -21.38 -27.67 12.09
C HIS A 150 -22.58 -27.30 11.21
N GLY A 151 -22.67 -27.86 10.02
CA GLY A 151 -23.75 -27.59 9.08
C GLY A 151 -23.80 -28.56 7.92
N GLU A 152 -24.45 -28.21 6.82
CA GLU A 152 -24.49 -29.03 5.61
C GLU A 152 -23.10 -29.23 5.01
N ILE A 153 -22.24 -28.25 5.15
CA ILE A 153 -20.86 -28.22 4.71
C ILE A 153 -20.00 -27.44 5.70
N ASP A 154 -18.78 -27.84 5.88
CA ASP A 154 -17.78 -27.11 6.64
C ASP A 154 -16.62 -26.73 5.72
N ILE A 155 -16.26 -25.44 5.78
CA ILE A 155 -15.10 -24.86 5.11
C ILE A 155 -14.28 -24.14 6.17
N TYR A 156 -12.99 -24.48 6.27
CA TYR A 156 -12.16 -23.92 7.33
C TYR A 156 -10.68 -23.89 6.97
N SER A 157 -9.93 -23.07 7.71
CA SER A 157 -8.48 -23.05 7.78
C SER A 157 -8.06 -23.46 9.20
N TYR A 158 -6.97 -24.19 9.31
CA TYR A 158 -6.32 -24.49 10.60
C TYR A 158 -5.44 -23.34 11.14
N GLY A 159 -5.55 -22.13 10.55
CA GLY A 159 -4.75 -21.01 11.01
C GLY A 159 -3.26 -21.13 10.67
N ALA A 160 -2.46 -20.41 11.46
CA ALA A 160 -1.03 -20.22 11.19
C ALA A 160 -0.18 -21.50 11.38
N ASP A 161 -0.56 -22.39 12.29
CA ASP A 161 0.20 -23.61 12.58
C ASP A 161 -0.25 -24.83 11.79
N ASN A 162 -1.32 -24.68 11.00
CA ASN A 162 -1.92 -25.75 10.17
C ASN A 162 -2.27 -27.00 10.97
N LYS A 163 -2.78 -26.84 12.21
CA LYS A 163 -3.20 -27.92 13.11
C LYS A 163 -4.57 -27.63 13.70
N PRO A 164 -5.37 -28.68 14.00
CA PRO A 164 -6.67 -28.47 14.65
C PRO A 164 -6.56 -27.79 16.01
N GLY A 165 -7.43 -26.82 16.27
CA GLY A 165 -7.49 -26.07 17.52
C GLY A 165 -6.55 -24.86 17.52
N GLY A 166 -6.03 -24.48 18.69
CA GLY A 166 -5.15 -23.34 18.85
C GLY A 166 -5.86 -22.05 19.28
N ASP A 167 -5.07 -21.00 19.51
CA ASP A 167 -5.54 -19.68 19.94
C ASP A 167 -4.98 -18.58 19.05
N GLY A 168 -5.70 -17.45 18.96
CA GLY A 168 -5.27 -16.30 18.18
C GLY A 168 -5.11 -16.61 16.69
N GLU A 169 -3.93 -16.39 16.11
CA GLU A 169 -3.65 -16.71 14.71
C GLU A 169 -3.60 -18.22 14.40
N ALA A 170 -3.38 -19.07 15.42
CA ALA A 170 -3.37 -20.52 15.28
C ALA A 170 -4.77 -21.13 15.46
N ALA A 171 -5.78 -20.34 15.79
CA ALA A 171 -7.13 -20.83 15.93
C ALA A 171 -7.74 -21.24 14.59
N ASP A 172 -8.58 -22.28 14.61
CA ASP A 172 -9.36 -22.69 13.45
C ASP A 172 -10.37 -21.61 13.06
N VAL A 173 -10.39 -21.25 11.78
CA VAL A 173 -11.33 -20.29 11.21
C VAL A 173 -12.24 -21.01 10.24
N GLY A 174 -13.55 -21.08 10.56
CA GLY A 174 -14.54 -21.81 9.77
C GLY A 174 -15.75 -20.99 9.38
N ASN A 175 -16.66 -21.60 8.61
CA ASN A 175 -17.96 -21.01 8.24
C ASN A 175 -19.03 -21.15 9.34
N TRP A 176 -18.72 -21.80 10.44
CA TRP A 176 -19.57 -21.92 11.62
C TRP A 176 -19.26 -20.79 12.60
N GLY A 177 -19.89 -19.72 12.50
CA GLY A 177 -20.01 -18.68 13.51
C GLY A 177 -18.78 -18.19 14.27
N ASP A 178 -18.96 -17.09 14.92
CA ASP A 178 -18.14 -16.56 16.02
C ASP A 178 -18.58 -17.16 17.34
#